data_03d26adc9cd5714a78f657e4950d989c
#
_entry.id   03d26adc9cd5714a78f657e4950d989c
#
_cell.length_a   1.000
_cell.length_b   1.000
_cell.length_c   1.000
_cell.angle_alpha   90.00
_cell.angle_beta   90.00
_cell.angle_gamma   90.00
#
_symmetry.space_group_name_H-M   'P 1'
#
loop_
_entity.id
_entity.type
_entity.pdbx_description
1 polymer ?
#
loop_
_entity_poly.entity_id
_entity_poly.type
_entity_poly.pdbx_seq_one_letter_code
_entity_poly.pdbx_strand_id
1 'polypeptide(L)'
;MATTASNISNFTSEEQALRVDLAAAFRLAVHFDWHESVSNHFSAAISDDGKTFLLNPKWKHFSTIKASELLKLHTDDKEAMNKPDAPDPSAWCIHGAIHAAAPHARVLLHCHPPPYATALSGLKDPSIKPIDQNTARFFNRIAIDLEFGGIADDENEGKRIASALGNHSIMMMGNHGVSVVGQTVAEAFEHLYFLERSAKTMILAYSTGQPLSILSDEIAEKTALGWEQYSDTAYAYFEQLKAMLDKTDSSYRD
;
A
#
# COMPACT_ATOMS: atom_id res chain seq x y z
N MET A 1 -23.96 26.99 26.55
CA MET A 1 -23.11 27.22 25.37
C MET A 1 -21.75 26.59 25.67
N ALA A 2 -21.50 25.40 25.15
CA ALA A 2 -20.23 24.73 25.33
C ALA A 2 -19.36 25.13 24.13
N THR A 3 -18.29 25.86 24.40
CA THR A 3 -17.24 26.19 23.44
C THR A 3 -16.50 24.91 23.07
N THR A 4 -16.73 24.42 21.88
CA THR A 4 -15.87 23.41 21.26
C THR A 4 -14.50 24.02 21.04
N ALA A 5 -13.55 23.65 21.90
CA ALA A 5 -12.14 23.94 21.66
C ALA A 5 -11.75 23.20 20.36
N SER A 6 -11.45 23.97 19.31
CA SER A 6 -10.80 23.45 18.12
C SER A 6 -9.46 22.88 18.55
N ASN A 7 -9.29 21.56 18.45
CA ASN A 7 -7.99 20.91 18.50
C ASN A 7 -7.16 21.45 17.33
N ILE A 8 -6.37 22.48 17.57
CA ILE A 8 -5.32 22.92 16.65
C ILE A 8 -4.31 21.77 16.63
N SER A 9 -4.25 21.04 15.54
CA SER A 9 -3.29 19.96 15.35
C SER A 9 -1.87 20.52 15.47
N ASN A 10 -1.08 20.00 16.42
CA ASN A 10 0.33 20.37 16.65
C ASN A 10 1.28 19.71 15.61
N PHE A 11 0.80 19.46 14.38
CA PHE A 11 1.59 18.83 13.31
C PHE A 11 2.31 19.89 12.49
N THR A 12 3.49 19.53 11.96
CA THR A 12 4.14 20.34 10.93
C THR A 12 3.28 20.36 9.66
N SER A 13 3.47 21.34 8.79
CA SER A 13 2.74 21.40 7.51
C SER A 13 2.98 20.16 6.64
N GLU A 14 4.18 19.61 6.68
CA GLU A 14 4.55 18.39 5.94
C GLU A 14 3.89 17.14 6.51
N GLU A 15 3.90 16.99 7.84
CA GLU A 15 3.20 15.88 8.50
C GLU A 15 1.69 15.96 8.23
N GLN A 16 1.10 17.16 8.28
CA GLN A 16 -0.33 17.34 8.00
C GLN A 16 -0.67 16.98 6.55
N ALA A 17 0.13 17.38 5.58
CA ALA A 17 -0.06 17.01 4.18
C ALA A 17 0.01 15.49 4.00
N LEU A 18 1.00 14.82 4.60
CA LEU A 18 1.15 13.38 4.55
C LEU A 18 -0.04 12.64 5.18
N ARG A 19 -0.56 13.15 6.31
CA ARG A 19 -1.76 12.62 6.97
C ARG A 19 -2.99 12.71 6.08
N VAL A 20 -3.18 13.85 5.41
CA VAL A 20 -4.28 14.05 4.47
C VAL A 20 -4.18 13.09 3.27
N ASP A 21 -3.00 12.94 2.70
CA ASP A 21 -2.79 12.05 1.57
C ASP A 21 -3.02 10.58 1.97
N LEU A 22 -2.51 10.16 3.13
CA LEU A 22 -2.73 8.80 3.62
C LEU A 22 -4.22 8.55 3.94
N ALA A 23 -4.92 9.52 4.54
CA ALA A 23 -6.36 9.43 4.78
C ALA A 23 -7.16 9.37 3.47
N ALA A 24 -6.73 10.11 2.44
CA ALA A 24 -7.32 9.99 1.10
C ALA A 24 -7.14 8.59 0.52
N ALA A 25 -5.96 7.97 0.68
CA ALA A 25 -5.71 6.61 0.19
C ALA A 25 -6.66 5.58 0.80
N PHE A 26 -7.00 5.69 2.10
CA PHE A 26 -8.00 4.84 2.73
C PHE A 26 -9.39 5.00 2.11
N ARG A 27 -9.84 6.26 1.88
CA ARG A 27 -11.14 6.53 1.24
C ARG A 27 -11.17 6.00 -0.19
N LEU A 28 -10.08 6.17 -0.93
CA LEU A 28 -9.94 5.66 -2.29
C LEU A 28 -9.90 4.14 -2.33
N ALA A 29 -9.28 3.46 -1.35
CA ALA A 29 -9.35 2.01 -1.24
C ALA A 29 -10.79 1.50 -1.10
N VAL A 30 -11.65 2.22 -0.37
CA VAL A 30 -13.10 1.91 -0.32
C VAL A 30 -13.75 2.15 -1.68
N HIS A 31 -13.44 3.27 -2.35
CA HIS A 31 -13.99 3.59 -3.67
C HIS A 31 -13.68 2.52 -4.73
N PHE A 32 -12.48 1.92 -4.66
CA PHE A 32 -12.04 0.88 -5.59
C PHE A 32 -12.33 -0.55 -5.11
N ASP A 33 -13.02 -0.72 -3.97
CA ASP A 33 -13.30 -2.03 -3.35
C ASP A 33 -12.03 -2.81 -3.00
N TRP A 34 -11.02 -2.09 -2.44
CA TRP A 34 -9.74 -2.65 -1.99
C TRP A 34 -9.61 -2.70 -0.48
N HIS A 35 -10.71 -2.65 0.24
CA HIS A 35 -10.76 -2.75 1.69
C HIS A 35 -11.34 -4.08 2.12
N GLU A 36 -11.08 -4.49 3.34
CA GLU A 36 -11.58 -5.72 3.91
C GLU A 36 -12.09 -5.48 5.33
N SER A 37 -13.40 -5.30 5.50
CA SER A 37 -14.03 -5.04 6.80
C SER A 37 -13.31 -3.89 7.54
N VAL A 38 -12.74 -4.17 8.73
CA VAL A 38 -11.90 -3.27 9.52
C VAL A 38 -10.44 -3.76 9.59
N SER A 39 -10.10 -4.70 8.72
CA SER A 39 -8.76 -5.24 8.52
C SER A 39 -8.00 -4.41 7.49
N ASN A 40 -6.77 -4.80 7.20
CA ASN A 40 -5.81 -4.12 6.33
C ASN A 40 -5.26 -2.82 6.92
N HIS A 41 -4.12 -2.41 6.40
CA HIS A 41 -3.40 -1.29 6.98
C HIS A 41 -2.50 -0.60 5.97
N PHE A 42 -2.48 0.73 6.05
CA PHE A 42 -1.61 1.60 5.28
C PHE A 42 -0.81 2.47 6.22
N SER A 43 0.44 2.73 5.88
CA SER A 43 1.33 3.56 6.67
C SER A 43 2.18 4.49 5.83
N ALA A 44 2.71 5.52 6.48
CA ALA A 44 3.64 6.47 5.87
C ALA A 44 4.69 6.91 6.89
N ALA A 45 5.97 6.72 6.56
CA ALA A 45 7.09 7.16 7.39
C ALA A 45 7.21 8.68 7.41
N ILE A 46 7.35 9.25 8.62
CA ILE A 46 7.57 10.69 8.86
C ILE A 46 9.06 10.99 8.97
N SER A 47 9.80 10.14 9.69
CA SER A 47 11.24 10.32 9.87
C SER A 47 12.04 9.78 8.69
N ASP A 48 13.20 10.37 8.42
CA ASP A 48 14.07 9.94 7.32
C ASP A 48 14.60 8.52 7.48
N ASP A 49 14.80 8.08 8.73
CA ASP A 49 15.24 6.73 9.06
C ASP A 49 14.12 5.67 9.06
N GLY A 50 12.87 6.07 8.73
CA GLY A 50 11.71 5.21 8.70
C GLY A 50 11.16 4.79 10.07
N LYS A 51 11.83 5.13 11.18
CA LYS A 51 11.45 4.65 12.51
C LYS A 51 10.18 5.29 13.08
N THR A 52 9.86 6.51 12.65
CA THR A 52 8.61 7.17 13.02
C THR A 52 7.67 7.17 11.82
N PHE A 53 6.50 6.61 11.99
CA PHE A 53 5.53 6.45 10.90
C PHE A 53 4.08 6.63 11.37
N LEU A 54 3.21 6.96 10.43
CA LEU A 54 1.76 7.01 10.57
C LEU A 54 1.17 5.65 10.24
N LEU A 55 0.10 5.26 10.95
CA LEU A 55 -0.66 4.03 10.72
C LEU A 55 -2.13 4.27 11.03
N ASN A 56 -3.04 3.54 10.40
CA ASN A 56 -4.46 3.62 10.74
C ASN A 56 -4.75 3.04 12.13
N PRO A 57 -5.76 3.60 12.83
CA PRO A 57 -6.26 3.01 14.06
C PRO A 57 -6.81 1.60 13.82
N LYS A 58 -6.59 0.72 14.79
CA LYS A 58 -7.16 -0.63 14.80
C LYS A 58 -8.69 -0.59 14.77
N TRP A 59 -9.29 -1.51 14.02
CA TRP A 59 -10.74 -1.72 13.93
C TRP A 59 -11.56 -0.51 13.45
N LYS A 60 -10.92 0.38 12.73
CA LYS A 60 -11.61 1.49 12.09
C LYS A 60 -11.79 1.24 10.60
N HIS A 61 -13.03 1.35 10.13
CA HIS A 61 -13.34 1.15 8.71
C HIS A 61 -12.71 2.27 7.87
N PHE A 62 -12.10 1.93 6.77
CA PHE A 62 -11.38 2.85 5.89
C PHE A 62 -12.21 4.06 5.45
N SER A 63 -13.53 3.89 5.25
CA SER A 63 -14.42 5.00 4.88
C SER A 63 -14.59 6.08 5.95
N THR A 64 -14.11 5.87 7.16
CA THR A 64 -14.29 6.81 8.28
C THR A 64 -12.98 7.38 8.81
N ILE A 65 -11.84 6.92 8.29
CA ILE A 65 -10.51 7.38 8.72
C ILE A 65 -10.32 8.85 8.33
N LYS A 66 -9.80 9.64 9.27
CA LYS A 66 -9.45 11.05 9.12
C LYS A 66 -7.95 11.27 9.34
N ALA A 67 -7.41 12.33 8.79
CA ALA A 67 -5.99 12.69 8.92
C ALA A 67 -5.55 12.83 10.40
N SER A 68 -6.37 13.45 11.25
CA SER A 68 -6.09 13.64 12.68
C SER A 68 -6.09 12.35 13.50
N GLU A 69 -6.71 11.29 12.99
CA GLU A 69 -6.89 10.03 13.72
C GLU A 69 -5.76 9.02 13.46
N LEU A 70 -4.90 9.28 12.48
CA LEU A 70 -3.77 8.41 12.20
C LEU A 70 -2.82 8.36 13.40
N LEU A 71 -2.47 7.16 13.82
CA LEU A 71 -1.53 6.93 14.91
C LEU A 71 -0.13 7.33 14.48
N LYS A 72 0.61 7.99 15.37
CA LYS A 72 2.04 8.27 15.19
C LYS A 72 2.84 7.32 16.07
N LEU A 73 3.56 6.42 15.43
CA LEU A 73 4.25 5.31 16.08
C LEU A 73 5.76 5.42 15.88
N HIS A 74 6.53 4.82 16.80
CA HIS A 74 7.98 4.71 16.69
C HIS A 74 8.41 3.27 16.90
N THR A 75 9.21 2.70 16.02
CA THR A 75 9.60 1.28 16.03
C THR A 75 10.26 0.81 17.33
N ASP A 76 10.93 1.72 18.04
CA ASP A 76 11.60 1.40 19.32
C ASP A 76 10.67 1.59 20.55
N ASP A 77 9.38 1.95 20.36
CA ASP A 77 8.40 2.10 21.45
C ASP A 77 7.87 0.73 21.88
N LYS A 78 8.55 0.11 22.85
CA LYS A 78 8.20 -1.21 23.38
C LYS A 78 6.83 -1.24 24.07
N GLU A 79 6.31 -0.08 24.45
CA GLU A 79 5.01 0.05 25.11
C GLU A 79 3.87 0.31 24.13
N ALA A 80 4.15 0.47 22.82
CA ALA A 80 3.13 0.77 21.82
C ALA A 80 1.96 -0.21 21.85
N MET A 81 2.25 -1.51 22.03
CA MET A 81 1.24 -2.57 22.08
C MET A 81 0.46 -2.66 23.41
N ASN A 82 0.92 -1.98 24.47
CA ASN A 82 0.29 -1.94 25.78
C ASN A 82 -0.65 -0.74 25.97
N LYS A 83 -0.69 0.18 24.98
CA LYS A 83 -1.52 1.40 25.04
C LYS A 83 -2.97 1.10 24.69
N PRO A 84 -3.93 1.88 25.21
CA PRO A 84 -5.35 1.75 24.86
C PRO A 84 -5.65 1.90 23.37
N ASP A 85 -4.84 2.68 22.66
CA ASP A 85 -4.88 2.94 21.23
C ASP A 85 -3.83 2.14 20.45
N ALA A 86 -3.41 0.98 20.99
CA ALA A 86 -2.45 0.10 20.32
C ALA A 86 -2.87 -0.20 18.88
N PRO A 87 -1.89 -0.25 17.94
CA PRO A 87 -2.16 -0.63 16.57
C PRO A 87 -2.55 -2.13 16.47
N ASP A 88 -2.95 -2.57 15.30
CA ASP A 88 -3.07 -3.99 15.02
C ASP A 88 -1.69 -4.66 15.11
N PRO A 89 -1.55 -5.84 15.78
CA PRO A 89 -0.25 -6.51 15.92
C PRO A 89 0.43 -6.83 14.58
N SER A 90 -0.33 -7.31 13.59
CA SER A 90 0.23 -7.64 12.27
C SER A 90 0.69 -6.37 11.54
N ALA A 91 -0.09 -5.29 11.65
CA ALA A 91 0.31 -3.99 11.11
C ALA A 91 1.59 -3.48 11.77
N TRP A 92 1.70 -3.57 13.09
CA TRP A 92 2.90 -3.18 13.82
C TRP A 92 4.14 -3.93 13.34
N CYS A 93 4.04 -5.26 13.25
CA CYS A 93 5.18 -6.12 12.86
C CYS A 93 5.60 -5.89 11.40
N ILE A 94 4.65 -5.89 10.47
CA ILE A 94 4.94 -5.75 9.04
C ILE A 94 5.45 -4.36 8.71
N HIS A 95 4.71 -3.30 9.10
CA HIS A 95 5.03 -1.93 8.71
C HIS A 95 6.30 -1.43 9.40
N GLY A 96 6.45 -1.69 10.71
CA GLY A 96 7.64 -1.33 11.46
C GLY A 96 8.91 -1.95 10.87
N ALA A 97 8.86 -3.25 10.51
CA ALA A 97 10.00 -3.95 9.93
C ALA A 97 10.34 -3.42 8.53
N ILE A 98 9.35 -3.19 7.65
CA ILE A 98 9.58 -2.72 6.29
C ILE A 98 10.12 -1.28 6.31
N HIS A 99 9.51 -0.35 7.07
CA HIS A 99 9.99 1.02 7.16
C HIS A 99 11.43 1.13 7.70
N ALA A 100 11.77 0.29 8.68
CA ALA A 100 13.12 0.28 9.26
C ALA A 100 14.18 -0.33 8.32
N ALA A 101 13.80 -1.30 7.48
CA ALA A 101 14.74 -2.05 6.63
C ALA A 101 14.87 -1.50 5.21
N ALA A 102 13.85 -0.82 4.68
CA ALA A 102 13.73 -0.43 3.28
C ALA A 102 13.59 1.09 3.13
N PRO A 103 14.68 1.86 2.91
CA PRO A 103 14.63 3.32 2.80
C PRO A 103 13.73 3.84 1.67
N HIS A 104 13.48 3.04 0.64
CA HIS A 104 12.57 3.35 -0.46
C HIS A 104 11.09 3.17 -0.08
N ALA A 105 10.78 2.44 0.98
CA ALA A 105 9.44 2.19 1.46
C ALA A 105 8.97 3.30 2.42
N ARG A 106 8.87 4.54 1.91
CA ARG A 106 8.35 5.68 2.71
C ARG A 106 6.86 5.54 2.98
N VAL A 107 6.13 4.94 2.07
CA VAL A 107 4.71 4.59 2.19
C VAL A 107 4.56 3.11 1.94
N LEU A 108 3.72 2.44 2.72
CA LEU A 108 3.35 1.04 2.55
C LEU A 108 1.84 0.89 2.57
N LEU A 109 1.28 0.34 1.50
CA LEU A 109 -0.11 -0.05 1.38
C LEU A 109 -0.18 -1.57 1.35
N HIS A 110 -0.75 -2.17 2.40
CA HIS A 110 -0.96 -3.61 2.50
C HIS A 110 -2.45 -3.92 2.54
N CYS A 111 -2.90 -4.76 1.62
CA CYS A 111 -4.28 -5.21 1.58
C CYS A 111 -4.42 -6.61 0.96
N HIS A 112 -5.47 -7.33 1.36
CA HIS A 112 -5.83 -8.64 0.84
C HIS A 112 -6.75 -8.54 -0.38
N PRO A 113 -7.81 -7.74 -0.44
CA PRO A 113 -8.27 -7.18 -1.70
C PRO A 113 -7.20 -6.15 -2.11
N PRO A 114 -6.86 -5.97 -3.32
CA PRO A 114 -7.67 -6.01 -4.53
C PRO A 114 -8.02 -7.43 -4.99
N PRO A 115 -9.25 -7.65 -5.54
CA PRO A 115 -9.77 -9.00 -5.79
C PRO A 115 -8.91 -9.81 -6.77
N TYR A 116 -8.37 -9.16 -7.80
CA TYR A 116 -7.61 -9.86 -8.84
C TYR A 116 -6.16 -10.10 -8.41
N ALA A 117 -5.51 -9.14 -7.76
CA ALA A 117 -4.16 -9.30 -7.27
C ALA A 117 -4.10 -10.37 -6.17
N THR A 118 -5.08 -10.39 -5.26
CA THR A 118 -5.19 -11.44 -4.23
C THR A 118 -5.51 -12.81 -4.86
N ALA A 119 -6.40 -12.88 -5.86
CA ALA A 119 -6.66 -14.13 -6.56
C ALA A 119 -5.40 -14.63 -7.29
N LEU A 120 -4.63 -13.73 -7.89
CA LEU A 120 -3.37 -14.08 -8.56
C LEU A 120 -2.34 -14.58 -7.55
N SER A 121 -2.23 -13.95 -6.36
CA SER A 121 -1.29 -14.36 -5.30
C SER A 121 -1.55 -15.76 -4.77
N GLY A 122 -2.76 -16.29 -4.92
CA GLY A 122 -3.13 -17.66 -4.57
C GLY A 122 -2.71 -18.73 -5.59
N LEU A 123 -2.13 -18.34 -6.73
CA LEU A 123 -1.65 -19.28 -7.72
C LEU A 123 -0.23 -19.79 -7.40
N LYS A 124 0.13 -20.98 -7.90
CA LYS A 124 1.50 -21.51 -7.78
C LYS A 124 2.55 -20.60 -8.45
N ASP A 125 2.18 -19.91 -9.51
CA ASP A 125 2.98 -18.88 -10.18
C ASP A 125 2.15 -17.60 -10.22
N PRO A 126 2.31 -16.70 -9.26
CA PRO A 126 1.58 -15.43 -9.20
C PRO A 126 2.24 -14.33 -10.03
N SER A 127 3.22 -14.66 -10.86
CA SER A 127 3.94 -13.65 -11.65
C SER A 127 3.05 -13.00 -12.70
N ILE A 128 3.21 -11.70 -12.87
CA ILE A 128 2.59 -10.94 -13.94
C ILE A 128 3.45 -11.10 -15.20
N LYS A 129 2.91 -11.80 -16.21
CA LYS A 129 3.58 -11.96 -17.51
C LYS A 129 3.36 -10.70 -18.36
N PRO A 130 4.36 -10.23 -19.12
CA PRO A 130 4.25 -9.04 -19.96
C PRO A 130 3.43 -9.35 -21.23
N ILE A 131 2.10 -9.29 -21.13
CA ILE A 131 1.18 -9.57 -22.23
C ILE A 131 0.51 -8.32 -22.80
N ASP A 132 0.67 -7.18 -22.13
CA ASP A 132 0.25 -5.86 -22.60
C ASP A 132 1.15 -4.77 -22.01
N GLN A 133 0.88 -3.52 -22.36
CA GLN A 133 1.66 -2.37 -21.90
C GLN A 133 1.63 -2.18 -20.37
N ASN A 134 0.50 -2.49 -19.72
CA ASN A 134 0.37 -2.33 -18.27
C ASN A 134 1.05 -3.47 -17.51
N THR A 135 0.88 -4.71 -17.95
CA THR A 135 1.56 -5.86 -17.36
C THR A 135 3.08 -5.80 -17.55
N ALA A 136 3.56 -5.29 -18.70
CA ALA A 136 4.98 -5.09 -18.97
C ALA A 136 5.62 -4.02 -18.05
N ARG A 137 4.84 -3.10 -17.47
CA ARG A 137 5.29 -2.15 -16.43
C ARG A 137 5.99 -2.86 -15.27
N PHE A 138 5.56 -4.07 -14.95
CA PHE A 138 6.02 -4.83 -13.79
C PHE A 138 7.08 -5.89 -14.11
N PHE A 139 7.59 -5.91 -15.34
CA PHE A 139 8.63 -6.86 -15.72
C PHE A 139 9.87 -6.70 -14.83
N ASN A 140 10.26 -7.77 -14.12
CA ASN A 140 11.33 -7.78 -13.11
C ASN A 140 11.21 -6.73 -11.98
N ARG A 141 9.99 -6.25 -11.66
CA ARG A 141 9.73 -5.23 -10.63
C ARG A 141 8.94 -5.72 -9.44
N ILE A 142 8.57 -6.99 -9.41
CA ILE A 142 7.75 -7.58 -8.35
C ILE A 142 8.55 -8.63 -7.59
N ALA A 143 8.62 -8.48 -6.26
CA ALA A 143 9.03 -9.55 -5.37
C ALA A 143 7.87 -10.56 -5.23
N ILE A 144 8.18 -11.85 -5.25
CA ILE A 144 7.22 -12.92 -5.03
C ILE A 144 7.63 -13.68 -3.79
N ASP A 145 6.81 -13.60 -2.74
CA ASP A 145 6.98 -14.34 -1.50
C ASP A 145 5.90 -15.41 -1.42
N LEU A 146 6.27 -16.67 -1.58
CA LEU A 146 5.34 -17.82 -1.51
C LEU A 146 5.29 -18.44 -0.11
N GLU A 147 6.08 -17.95 0.83
CA GLU A 147 6.07 -18.42 2.21
C GLU A 147 4.94 -17.76 2.97
N PHE A 148 3.96 -18.54 3.43
CA PHE A 148 2.85 -18.09 4.25
C PHE A 148 2.93 -18.72 5.62
N GLY A 149 3.36 -17.94 6.62
CA GLY A 149 3.52 -18.38 8.01
C GLY A 149 2.25 -18.29 8.87
N GLY A 150 1.13 -17.87 8.29
CA GLY A 150 -0.09 -17.53 9.04
C GLY A 150 -0.26 -16.03 9.22
N ILE A 151 -0.90 -15.62 10.33
CA ILE A 151 -1.05 -14.20 10.68
C ILE A 151 0.33 -13.68 11.12
N ALA A 152 0.80 -12.60 10.47
CA ALA A 152 2.13 -12.03 10.70
C ALA A 152 2.15 -11.13 11.95
N ASP A 153 1.94 -11.74 13.13
CA ASP A 153 1.83 -11.05 14.42
C ASP A 153 3.09 -11.14 15.30
N ASP A 154 4.20 -11.60 14.74
CA ASP A 154 5.51 -11.65 15.40
C ASP A 154 6.61 -10.91 14.62
N GLU A 155 7.63 -10.43 15.36
CA GLU A 155 8.73 -9.64 14.80
C GLU A 155 9.60 -10.40 13.77
N ASN A 156 9.72 -11.74 13.90
CA ASN A 156 10.55 -12.52 12.98
C ASN A 156 9.88 -12.61 11.62
N GLU A 157 8.56 -12.80 11.61
CA GLU A 157 7.78 -12.81 10.38
C GLU A 157 7.81 -11.42 9.72
N GLY A 158 7.69 -10.33 10.48
CA GLY A 158 7.86 -8.97 9.96
C GLY A 158 9.23 -8.76 9.29
N LYS A 159 10.32 -9.21 9.91
CA LYS A 159 11.69 -9.15 9.34
C LYS A 159 11.84 -10.02 8.09
N ARG A 160 11.23 -11.21 8.08
CA ARG A 160 11.23 -12.10 6.91
C ARG A 160 10.53 -11.43 5.72
N ILE A 161 9.35 -10.86 5.95
CA ILE A 161 8.57 -10.14 4.94
C ILE A 161 9.36 -8.93 4.40
N ALA A 162 9.99 -8.14 5.27
CA ALA A 162 10.83 -7.02 4.86
C ALA A 162 12.04 -7.48 4.00
N SER A 163 12.65 -8.61 4.36
CA SER A 163 13.73 -9.22 3.58
C SER A 163 13.25 -9.72 2.22
N ALA A 164 12.06 -10.31 2.16
CA ALA A 164 11.46 -10.79 0.90
C ALA A 164 11.11 -9.64 -0.06
N LEU A 165 10.67 -8.49 0.45
CA LEU A 165 10.44 -7.30 -0.35
C LEU A 165 11.75 -6.81 -1.01
N GLY A 166 12.85 -6.83 -0.28
CA GLY A 166 14.15 -6.36 -0.78
C GLY A 166 14.10 -4.93 -1.31
N ASN A 167 14.56 -4.72 -2.54
CA ASN A 167 14.55 -3.42 -3.20
C ASN A 167 13.34 -3.21 -4.14
N HIS A 168 12.34 -4.10 -4.11
CA HIS A 168 11.18 -3.98 -4.96
C HIS A 168 10.14 -3.03 -4.37
N SER A 169 9.36 -2.39 -5.24
CA SER A 169 8.23 -1.54 -4.81
C SER A 169 6.92 -2.32 -4.67
N ILE A 170 6.90 -3.58 -5.10
CA ILE A 170 5.71 -4.43 -5.07
C ILE A 170 6.10 -5.82 -4.60
N MET A 171 5.28 -6.39 -3.75
CA MET A 171 5.39 -7.78 -3.34
C MET A 171 4.04 -8.48 -3.46
N MET A 172 4.04 -9.58 -4.20
CA MET A 172 2.94 -10.57 -4.20
C MET A 172 3.19 -11.53 -3.05
N MET A 173 2.29 -11.56 -2.08
CA MET A 173 2.37 -12.41 -0.89
C MET A 173 1.48 -13.64 -1.12
N GLY A 174 2.09 -14.81 -1.35
CA GLY A 174 1.40 -16.06 -1.64
C GLY A 174 0.37 -16.41 -0.57
N ASN A 175 -0.85 -16.77 -0.99
CA ASN A 175 -1.98 -17.10 -0.11
C ASN A 175 -2.38 -16.00 0.91
N HIS A 176 -1.95 -14.75 0.70
CA HIS A 176 -2.17 -13.67 1.63
C HIS A 176 -2.80 -12.46 0.93
N GLY A 177 -2.04 -11.78 0.10
CA GLY A 177 -2.45 -10.54 -0.54
C GLY A 177 -1.28 -9.82 -1.20
N VAL A 178 -1.24 -8.52 -1.07
CA VAL A 178 -0.19 -7.68 -1.68
C VAL A 178 0.34 -6.63 -0.72
N SER A 179 1.59 -6.26 -0.88
CA SER A 179 2.21 -5.08 -0.29
C SER A 179 2.81 -4.22 -1.40
N VAL A 180 2.50 -2.94 -1.42
CA VAL A 180 3.09 -1.98 -2.35
C VAL A 180 3.71 -0.83 -1.58
N VAL A 181 4.88 -0.38 -2.02
CA VAL A 181 5.60 0.73 -1.40
C VAL A 181 5.91 1.82 -2.42
N GLY A 182 6.14 3.02 -1.93
CA GLY A 182 6.55 4.18 -2.71
C GLY A 182 7.21 5.24 -1.85
N GLN A 183 7.82 6.23 -2.49
CA GLN A 183 8.36 7.40 -1.79
C GLN A 183 7.24 8.33 -1.30
N THR A 184 6.09 8.30 -1.98
CA THR A 184 4.92 9.10 -1.63
C THR A 184 3.65 8.24 -1.68
N VAL A 185 2.57 8.76 -1.07
CA VAL A 185 1.25 8.09 -1.13
C VAL A 185 0.76 7.97 -2.57
N ALA A 186 1.01 9.00 -3.39
CA ALA A 186 0.63 8.99 -4.81
C ALA A 186 1.31 7.84 -5.58
N GLU A 187 2.61 7.65 -5.39
CA GLU A 187 3.37 6.57 -6.03
C GLU A 187 2.89 5.19 -5.58
N ALA A 188 2.78 4.96 -4.25
CA ALA A 188 2.31 3.69 -3.73
C ALA A 188 0.89 3.37 -4.21
N PHE A 189 0.02 4.38 -4.28
CA PHE A 189 -1.36 4.22 -4.77
C PHE A 189 -1.40 3.90 -6.26
N GLU A 190 -0.57 4.54 -7.07
CA GLU A 190 -0.45 4.22 -8.51
C GLU A 190 0.06 2.79 -8.72
N HIS A 191 1.07 2.35 -7.94
CA HIS A 191 1.55 0.98 -7.97
C HIS A 191 0.41 -0.02 -7.69
N LEU A 192 -0.38 0.21 -6.64
CA LEU A 192 -1.51 -0.65 -6.29
C LEU A 192 -2.58 -0.66 -7.39
N TYR A 193 -2.90 0.52 -7.94
CA TYR A 193 -3.89 0.65 -9.01
C TYR A 193 -3.51 -0.15 -10.27
N PHE A 194 -2.27 0.00 -10.74
CA PHE A 194 -1.82 -0.71 -11.93
C PHE A 194 -1.55 -2.19 -11.66
N LEU A 195 -1.14 -2.56 -10.44
CA LEU A 195 -1.00 -3.96 -10.04
C LEU A 195 -2.34 -4.68 -10.16
N GLU A 196 -3.41 -4.11 -9.60
CA GLU A 196 -4.75 -4.70 -9.67
C GLU A 196 -5.27 -4.80 -11.11
N ARG A 197 -5.06 -3.75 -11.93
CA ARG A 197 -5.41 -3.79 -13.36
C ARG A 197 -4.65 -4.87 -14.11
N SER A 198 -3.37 -5.03 -13.85
CA SER A 198 -2.54 -6.05 -14.47
C SER A 198 -2.92 -7.46 -14.01
N ALA A 199 -3.19 -7.64 -12.72
CA ALA A 199 -3.70 -8.90 -12.18
C ALA A 199 -5.05 -9.28 -12.80
N LYS A 200 -5.95 -8.30 -12.97
CA LYS A 200 -7.23 -8.51 -13.67
C LYS A 200 -6.99 -8.97 -15.11
N THR A 201 -6.08 -8.34 -15.85
CA THR A 201 -5.73 -8.75 -17.22
C THR A 201 -5.20 -10.19 -17.24
N MET A 202 -4.31 -10.55 -16.29
CA MET A 202 -3.78 -11.90 -16.17
C MET A 202 -4.87 -12.93 -15.90
N ILE A 203 -5.73 -12.71 -14.90
CA ILE A 203 -6.83 -13.63 -14.55
C ILE A 203 -7.78 -13.84 -15.73
N LEU A 204 -8.15 -12.75 -16.42
CA LEU A 204 -9.02 -12.82 -17.60
C LEU A 204 -8.33 -13.57 -18.77
N ALA A 205 -7.06 -13.33 -19.01
CA ALA A 205 -6.32 -14.05 -20.05
C ALA A 205 -6.20 -15.55 -19.72
N TYR A 206 -5.88 -15.90 -18.48
CA TYR A 206 -5.81 -17.31 -18.05
C TYR A 206 -7.17 -18.01 -18.14
N SER A 207 -8.27 -17.31 -17.86
CA SER A 207 -9.62 -17.90 -17.91
C SER A 207 -10.06 -18.36 -19.30
N THR A 208 -9.39 -17.87 -20.35
CA THR A 208 -9.68 -18.28 -21.75
C THR A 208 -9.13 -19.66 -22.08
N GLY A 209 -8.16 -20.16 -21.32
CA GLY A 209 -7.42 -21.39 -21.67
C GLY A 209 -6.53 -21.27 -22.92
N GLN A 210 -6.43 -20.09 -23.54
CA GLN A 210 -5.58 -19.88 -24.70
C GLN A 210 -4.12 -19.59 -24.27
N PRO A 211 -3.13 -19.95 -25.07
CA PRO A 211 -1.74 -19.56 -24.83
C PRO A 211 -1.58 -18.04 -24.78
N LEU A 212 -0.76 -17.56 -23.85
CA LEU A 212 -0.46 -16.13 -23.75
C LEU A 212 0.52 -15.69 -24.85
N SER A 213 0.27 -14.50 -25.42
CA SER A 213 1.23 -13.81 -26.29
C SER A 213 2.14 -12.95 -25.40
N ILE A 214 3.31 -13.49 -25.03
CA ILE A 214 4.25 -12.85 -24.12
C ILE A 214 5.23 -12.00 -24.96
N LEU A 215 5.47 -10.76 -24.55
CA LEU A 215 6.48 -9.87 -25.12
C LEU A 215 7.88 -10.45 -24.91
N SER A 216 8.83 -10.13 -25.80
CA SER A 216 10.23 -10.43 -25.51
C SER A 216 10.73 -9.66 -24.30
N ASP A 217 11.72 -10.21 -23.58
CA ASP A 217 12.32 -9.58 -22.40
C ASP A 217 12.84 -8.18 -22.72
N GLU A 218 13.42 -7.97 -23.92
CA GLU A 218 13.90 -6.67 -24.38
C GLU A 218 12.76 -5.63 -24.43
N ILE A 219 11.63 -5.99 -25.05
CA ILE A 219 10.48 -5.09 -25.17
C ILE A 219 9.80 -4.87 -23.82
N ALA A 220 9.70 -5.91 -23.00
CA ALA A 220 9.13 -5.82 -21.67
C ALA A 220 9.96 -4.88 -20.77
N GLU A 221 11.29 -5.05 -20.75
CA GLU A 221 12.20 -4.18 -19.97
C GLU A 221 12.18 -2.74 -20.49
N LYS A 222 12.22 -2.54 -21.81
CA LYS A 222 12.09 -1.20 -22.42
C LYS A 222 10.79 -0.52 -21.99
N THR A 223 9.69 -1.27 -21.91
CA THR A 223 8.38 -0.74 -21.50
C THR A 223 8.37 -0.38 -20.02
N ALA A 224 8.93 -1.24 -19.16
CA ALA A 224 9.04 -0.97 -17.73
C ALA A 224 9.85 0.31 -17.45
N LEU A 225 11.04 0.42 -18.06
CA LEU A 225 11.88 1.63 -17.97
C LEU A 225 11.17 2.89 -18.51
N GLY A 226 10.38 2.75 -19.56
CA GLY A 226 9.56 3.84 -20.09
C GLY A 226 8.55 4.34 -19.05
N TRP A 227 7.89 3.44 -18.34
CA TRP A 227 6.95 3.83 -17.28
C TRP A 227 7.61 4.51 -16.09
N GLU A 228 8.81 4.10 -15.69
CA GLU A 228 9.58 4.74 -14.60
C GLU A 228 9.89 6.22 -14.92
N GLN A 229 10.00 6.57 -16.20
CA GLN A 229 10.20 7.96 -16.65
C GLN A 229 8.92 8.82 -16.61
N TYR A 230 7.76 8.21 -16.43
CA TYR A 230 6.46 8.89 -16.35
C TYR A 230 5.95 9.04 -14.91
N SER A 231 6.84 9.14 -13.93
CA SER A 231 6.49 9.22 -12.50
C SER A 231 5.53 10.37 -12.14
N ASP A 232 5.53 11.47 -12.89
CA ASP A 232 4.61 12.59 -12.67
C ASP A 232 3.13 12.21 -12.82
N THR A 233 2.83 11.11 -13.53
CA THR A 233 1.45 10.61 -13.68
C THR A 233 0.85 10.20 -12.35
N ALA A 234 1.63 9.65 -11.43
CA ALA A 234 1.16 9.26 -10.11
C ALA A 234 0.60 10.45 -9.33
N TYR A 235 1.32 11.56 -9.33
CA TYR A 235 0.89 12.80 -8.66
C TYR A 235 -0.35 13.39 -9.32
N ALA A 236 -0.32 13.53 -10.64
CA ALA A 236 -1.45 14.08 -11.39
C ALA A 236 -2.72 13.25 -11.17
N TYR A 237 -2.62 11.92 -11.20
CA TYR A 237 -3.73 11.02 -10.98
C TYR A 237 -4.26 11.12 -9.55
N PHE A 238 -3.38 11.08 -8.55
CA PHE A 238 -3.76 11.13 -7.15
C PHE A 238 -4.46 12.45 -6.79
N GLU A 239 -4.00 13.60 -7.33
CA GLU A 239 -4.69 14.88 -7.17
C GLU A 239 -6.09 14.90 -7.78
N GLN A 240 -6.28 14.26 -8.95
CA GLN A 240 -7.63 14.11 -9.52
C GLN A 240 -8.54 13.24 -8.65
N LEU A 241 -8.00 12.19 -8.05
CA LEU A 241 -8.75 11.33 -7.14
C LEU A 241 -9.13 12.06 -5.84
N LYS A 242 -8.22 12.86 -5.25
CA LYS A 242 -8.54 13.73 -4.11
C LYS A 242 -9.63 14.75 -4.46
N ALA A 243 -9.54 15.38 -5.63
CA ALA A 243 -10.57 16.31 -6.10
C ALA A 243 -11.93 15.64 -6.32
N MET A 244 -11.96 14.35 -6.66
CA MET A 244 -13.18 13.53 -6.72
C MET A 244 -13.74 13.26 -5.33
N LEU A 245 -12.90 12.88 -4.37
CA LEU A 245 -13.31 12.69 -2.97
C LEU A 245 -13.87 13.97 -2.38
N ASP A 246 -13.21 15.11 -2.58
CA ASP A 246 -13.63 16.41 -2.05
C ASP A 246 -15.04 16.83 -2.47
N LYS A 247 -15.48 16.39 -3.65
CA LYS A 247 -16.86 16.61 -4.12
C LYS A 247 -17.90 15.76 -3.41
N THR A 248 -17.48 14.65 -2.82
CA THR A 248 -18.37 13.68 -2.18
C THR A 248 -18.33 13.81 -0.66
N ASP A 249 -17.13 13.76 -0.09
CA ASP A 249 -16.89 13.87 1.35
C ASP A 249 -15.43 14.27 1.60
N SER A 250 -15.21 15.52 1.99
CA SER A 250 -13.88 16.05 2.32
C SER A 250 -13.44 15.80 3.77
N SER A 251 -14.25 15.11 4.58
CA SER A 251 -13.97 14.91 6.01
C SER A 251 -12.71 14.11 6.32
N TYR A 252 -12.13 13.44 5.33
CA TYR A 252 -10.83 12.78 5.50
C TYR A 252 -9.69 13.75 5.79
N ARG A 253 -9.86 15.04 5.44
CA ARG A 253 -8.86 16.10 5.67
C ARG A 253 -8.77 16.59 7.12
N ASP A 254 -9.81 16.30 7.94
CA ASP A 254 -9.92 16.77 9.34
C ASP A 254 -8.86 16.14 10.26
#